data_6221ffe7d2a35d31c54c8fb46362fc75
#
_entry.id   6221ffe7d2a35d31c54c8fb46362fc75
#
_cell.length_a   1.000
_cell.length_b   1.000
_cell.length_c   1.000
_cell.angle_alpha   90.00
_cell.angle_beta   90.00
_cell.angle_gamma   90.00
#
_symmetry.space_group_name_H-M   'P 1'
#
loop_
_entity.id
_entity.type
_entity.pdbx_description
1 polymer ?
#
loop_
_entity_poly.entity_id
_entity_poly.type
_entity_poly.pdbx_seq_one_letter_code
_entity_poly.pdbx_strand_id
1 'polypeptide(L)'
;FFVQAPREPEQLRKLFIGGLSFETTDESLREHFEQWGSLTDCVVMRDPANKRSRGFGFVTYSGVNEVDAAMEARPHKVDGRLVEPKRAVSREDSSRPGAHVTVKKIFVGGIKEDTEDSHLRDYFEQFGKIEVIDIMTDRTSGKKRGFAFVTFDDHDAVDRIVIQKYHTLNGHNCEVRKALSRQEMQTTGVGMRGGRGGGGNYGRGGGYGGNSGGGGGGYGGGSGGRRF
;
A
#
# COMPACT_ATOMS: atom_id res chain seq x y z
N PHE A 1 2.90 -22.23 -35.39
CA PHE A 1 2.34 -21.00 -34.79
C PHE A 1 2.45 -21.13 -33.27
N PHE A 2 3.46 -20.50 -32.68
CA PHE A 2 3.53 -20.36 -31.24
C PHE A 2 2.52 -19.29 -30.83
N VAL A 3 1.41 -19.69 -30.26
CA VAL A 3 0.48 -18.77 -29.62
C VAL A 3 1.17 -18.32 -28.34
N GLN A 4 1.67 -17.09 -28.31
CA GLN A 4 2.17 -16.51 -27.09
C GLN A 4 0.99 -16.38 -26.11
N ALA A 5 1.19 -16.92 -24.90
CA ALA A 5 0.22 -16.74 -23.83
C ALA A 5 -0.02 -15.23 -23.60
N PRO A 6 -1.26 -14.79 -23.34
CA PRO A 6 -1.51 -13.38 -23.08
C PRO A 6 -0.70 -12.93 -21.85
N ARG A 7 -0.07 -11.76 -21.96
CA ARG A 7 0.68 -11.16 -20.85
C ARG A 7 -0.28 -10.77 -19.74
N GLU A 8 0.18 -10.87 -18.50
CA GLU A 8 -0.54 -10.31 -17.36
C GLU A 8 -0.72 -8.78 -17.57
N PRO A 9 -1.73 -8.17 -16.96
CA PRO A 9 -1.95 -6.72 -17.05
C PRO A 9 -0.69 -5.93 -16.71
N GLU A 10 -0.42 -4.88 -17.46
CA GLU A 10 0.75 -4.03 -17.28
C GLU A 10 0.89 -3.53 -15.84
N GLN A 11 -0.22 -3.22 -15.21
CA GLN A 11 -0.25 -2.73 -13.84
C GLN A 11 0.36 -3.71 -12.84
N LEU A 12 0.19 -5.02 -13.05
CA LEU A 12 0.77 -6.07 -12.21
C LEU A 12 2.25 -6.32 -12.49
N ARG A 13 2.76 -5.85 -13.62
CA ARG A 13 4.15 -6.04 -14.06
C ARG A 13 5.04 -4.82 -13.80
N LYS A 14 4.51 -3.81 -13.12
CA LYS A 14 5.12 -2.50 -12.95
C LYS A 14 5.60 -2.28 -11.52
N LEU A 15 6.82 -1.76 -11.38
CA LEU A 15 7.38 -1.32 -10.11
C LEU A 15 7.56 0.20 -10.12
N PHE A 16 7.17 0.83 -9.03
CA PHE A 16 7.59 2.16 -8.65
C PHE A 16 8.96 2.07 -8.00
N ILE A 17 9.89 2.92 -8.42
CA ILE A 17 11.24 2.99 -7.86
C ILE A 17 11.45 4.36 -7.23
N GLY A 18 11.38 4.44 -5.91
CA GLY A 18 11.58 5.68 -5.16
C GLY A 18 13.01 5.87 -4.72
N GLY A 19 13.34 7.10 -4.32
CA GLY A 19 14.66 7.43 -3.81
C GLY A 19 15.79 7.38 -4.83
N LEU A 20 15.49 7.59 -6.11
CA LEU A 20 16.51 7.64 -7.16
C LEU A 20 17.45 8.83 -6.97
N SER A 21 18.72 8.63 -7.32
CA SER A 21 19.64 9.73 -7.54
C SER A 21 19.08 10.66 -8.63
N PHE A 22 19.25 11.96 -8.48
CA PHE A 22 18.83 12.93 -9.50
C PHE A 22 19.63 12.78 -10.82
N GLU A 23 20.74 12.08 -10.77
CA GLU A 23 21.57 11.78 -11.93
C GLU A 23 21.15 10.52 -12.68
N THR A 24 20.29 9.68 -12.07
CA THR A 24 19.81 8.45 -12.69
C THR A 24 19.01 8.77 -13.94
N THR A 25 19.37 8.10 -15.05
CA THR A 25 18.71 8.21 -16.34
C THR A 25 17.82 6.99 -16.61
N ASP A 26 16.99 7.09 -17.65
CA ASP A 26 16.20 5.94 -18.10
C ASP A 26 17.10 4.76 -18.45
N GLU A 27 18.25 5.03 -19.06
CA GLU A 27 19.24 4.02 -19.45
C GLU A 27 19.89 3.35 -18.24
N SER A 28 20.34 4.12 -17.25
CA SER A 28 20.99 3.55 -16.06
C SER A 28 20.01 2.77 -15.19
N LEU A 29 18.77 3.22 -15.12
CA LEU A 29 17.70 2.52 -14.43
C LEU A 29 17.37 1.19 -15.13
N ARG A 30 17.26 1.21 -16.45
CA ARG A 30 17.05 0.02 -17.28
C ARG A 30 18.17 -1.00 -17.11
N GLU A 31 19.40 -0.57 -17.24
CA GLU A 31 20.57 -1.43 -17.12
C GLU A 31 20.59 -2.17 -15.78
N HIS A 32 20.25 -1.49 -14.70
CA HIS A 32 20.18 -2.11 -13.39
C HIS A 32 19.07 -3.17 -13.32
N PHE A 33 17.83 -2.81 -13.66
CA PHE A 33 16.69 -3.70 -13.46
C PHE A 33 16.55 -4.80 -14.51
N GLU A 34 17.19 -4.70 -15.66
CA GLU A 34 17.24 -5.79 -16.65
C GLU A 34 17.94 -7.06 -16.15
N GLN A 35 18.67 -6.99 -15.04
CA GLN A 35 19.27 -8.17 -14.41
C GLN A 35 18.23 -9.21 -13.98
N TRP A 36 17.00 -8.82 -13.73
CA TRP A 36 15.94 -9.70 -13.22
C TRP A 36 14.86 -10.02 -14.24
N GLY A 37 14.93 -9.45 -15.40
CA GLY A 37 14.00 -9.74 -16.48
C GLY A 37 14.00 -8.70 -17.58
N SER A 38 13.20 -8.96 -18.60
CA SER A 38 13.04 -8.11 -19.76
C SER A 38 12.11 -6.93 -19.45
N LEU A 39 12.58 -5.71 -19.66
CA LEU A 39 11.77 -4.52 -19.43
C LEU A 39 11.04 -4.11 -20.73
N THR A 40 9.73 -3.97 -20.63
CA THR A 40 8.89 -3.43 -21.71
C THR A 40 8.80 -1.91 -21.65
N ASP A 41 9.03 -1.33 -20.48
CA ASP A 41 9.08 0.13 -20.30
C ASP A 41 9.99 0.46 -19.11
N CYS A 42 10.62 1.64 -19.19
CA CYS A 42 11.49 2.15 -18.13
C CYS A 42 11.59 3.66 -18.25
N VAL A 43 11.17 4.39 -17.24
CA VAL A 43 11.12 5.83 -17.24
C VAL A 43 11.48 6.44 -15.90
N VAL A 44 12.34 7.44 -15.91
CA VAL A 44 12.58 8.33 -14.77
C VAL A 44 11.61 9.51 -14.87
N MET A 45 10.85 9.77 -13.84
CA MET A 45 9.89 10.88 -13.83
C MET A 45 10.63 12.22 -13.69
N ARG A 46 10.28 13.14 -14.57
CA ARG A 46 10.93 14.45 -14.66
C ARG A 46 9.90 15.58 -14.57
N ASP A 47 10.33 16.69 -14.03
CA ASP A 47 9.55 17.91 -14.04
C ASP A 47 9.38 18.40 -15.50
N PRO A 48 8.15 18.65 -15.96
CA PRO A 48 7.92 19.07 -17.35
C PRO A 48 8.49 20.45 -17.69
N ALA A 49 8.65 21.33 -16.69
CA ALA A 49 9.15 22.69 -16.91
C ALA A 49 10.67 22.75 -17.04
N ASN A 50 11.40 22.10 -16.12
CA ASN A 50 12.86 22.21 -16.04
C ASN A 50 13.60 20.91 -16.41
N LYS A 51 12.88 19.82 -16.70
CA LYS A 51 13.43 18.49 -17.05
C LYS A 51 14.27 17.83 -15.96
N ARG A 52 14.24 18.33 -14.74
CA ARG A 52 14.95 17.73 -13.62
C ARG A 52 14.23 16.47 -13.12
N SER A 53 15.01 15.48 -12.70
CA SER A 53 14.48 14.29 -12.08
C SER A 53 13.66 14.63 -10.84
N ARG A 54 12.52 13.94 -10.69
CA ARG A 54 11.69 14.00 -9.48
C ARG A 54 12.13 13.02 -8.40
N GLY A 55 13.20 12.26 -8.63
CA GLY A 55 13.75 11.29 -7.69
C GLY A 55 13.04 9.95 -7.66
N PHE A 56 12.19 9.67 -8.64
CA PHE A 56 11.54 8.36 -8.77
C PHE A 56 11.27 8.01 -10.24
N GLY A 57 11.02 6.75 -10.48
CA GLY A 57 10.71 6.25 -11.81
C GLY A 57 9.86 4.99 -11.76
N PHE A 58 9.63 4.43 -12.94
CA PHE A 58 8.87 3.19 -13.10
C PHE A 58 9.61 2.24 -14.03
N VAL A 59 9.60 0.97 -13.71
CA VAL A 59 10.04 -0.10 -14.59
C VAL A 59 8.89 -1.09 -14.78
N THR A 60 8.69 -1.55 -16.00
CA THR A 60 7.67 -2.53 -16.34
C THR A 60 8.32 -3.76 -16.95
N TYR A 61 8.13 -4.90 -16.30
CA TYR A 61 8.67 -6.17 -16.78
C TYR A 61 7.71 -6.85 -17.76
N SER A 62 8.22 -7.84 -18.47
CA SER A 62 7.42 -8.64 -19.40
C SER A 62 6.49 -9.62 -18.68
N GLY A 63 6.78 -9.98 -17.43
CA GLY A 63 5.98 -10.90 -16.62
C GLY A 63 6.04 -10.60 -15.13
N VAL A 64 5.01 -11.04 -14.39
CA VAL A 64 4.92 -10.87 -12.94
C VAL A 64 6.03 -11.62 -12.19
N ASN A 65 6.43 -12.78 -12.68
CA ASN A 65 7.54 -13.55 -12.09
C ASN A 65 8.86 -12.77 -12.08
N GLU A 66 9.08 -11.91 -13.05
CA GLU A 66 10.27 -11.04 -13.11
C GLU A 66 10.17 -9.91 -12.07
N VAL A 67 8.98 -9.38 -11.85
CA VAL A 67 8.71 -8.44 -10.75
C VAL A 67 9.03 -9.09 -9.40
N ASP A 68 8.57 -10.30 -9.18
CA ASP A 68 8.83 -11.05 -7.96
C ASP A 68 10.33 -11.25 -7.74
N ALA A 69 11.06 -11.61 -8.80
CA ALA A 69 12.52 -11.78 -8.74
C ALA A 69 13.24 -10.46 -8.37
N ALA A 70 12.82 -9.35 -8.94
CA ALA A 70 13.38 -8.04 -8.62
C ALA A 70 13.09 -7.64 -7.16
N MET A 71 11.89 -7.92 -6.66
CA MET A 71 11.54 -7.64 -5.27
C MET A 71 12.30 -8.52 -4.28
N GLU A 72 12.54 -9.78 -4.60
CA GLU A 72 13.37 -10.68 -3.78
C GLU A 72 14.85 -10.27 -3.74
N ALA A 73 15.33 -9.62 -4.77
CA ALA A 73 16.72 -9.17 -4.88
C ALA A 73 17.01 -7.87 -4.09
N ARG A 74 16.02 -7.32 -3.38
CA ARG A 74 16.25 -6.16 -2.52
C ARG A 74 17.25 -6.44 -1.39
N PRO A 75 18.00 -5.44 -0.96
CA PRO A 75 17.98 -4.04 -1.36
C PRO A 75 18.65 -3.79 -2.72
N HIS A 76 18.14 -2.79 -3.44
CA HIS A 76 18.70 -2.34 -4.72
C HIS A 76 19.49 -1.06 -4.56
N LYS A 77 20.63 -1.01 -5.20
CA LYS A 77 21.49 0.17 -5.26
C LYS A 77 21.66 0.57 -6.72
N VAL A 78 21.14 1.72 -7.09
CA VAL A 78 21.19 2.28 -8.44
C VAL A 78 22.02 3.55 -8.41
N ASP A 79 23.04 3.62 -9.27
CA ASP A 79 23.97 4.75 -9.34
C ASP A 79 24.53 5.17 -7.97
N GLY A 80 24.87 4.16 -7.17
CA GLY A 80 25.48 4.35 -5.84
C GLY A 80 24.50 4.72 -4.73
N ARG A 81 23.19 4.76 -4.99
CA ARG A 81 22.17 5.12 -4.01
C ARG A 81 21.18 3.98 -3.78
N LEU A 82 20.84 3.70 -2.53
CA LEU A 82 19.80 2.76 -2.18
C LEU A 82 18.44 3.32 -2.61
N VAL A 83 17.73 2.53 -3.39
CA VAL A 83 16.40 2.87 -3.90
C VAL A 83 15.33 2.00 -3.23
N GLU A 84 14.10 2.44 -3.32
CA GLU A 84 12.96 1.75 -2.70
C GLU A 84 11.96 1.28 -3.77
N PRO A 85 12.07 0.01 -4.22
CA PRO A 85 11.08 -0.54 -5.14
C PRO A 85 9.79 -0.89 -4.42
N LYS A 86 8.67 -0.57 -5.06
CA LYS A 86 7.32 -0.97 -4.62
C LYS A 86 6.49 -1.36 -5.84
N ARG A 87 5.57 -2.29 -5.65
CA ARG A 87 4.59 -2.60 -6.71
C ARG A 87 3.74 -1.38 -6.99
N ALA A 88 3.58 -1.04 -8.26
CA ALA A 88 2.84 0.15 -8.67
C ALA A 88 1.36 0.02 -8.29
N VAL A 89 0.78 1.13 -7.88
CA VAL A 89 -0.63 1.24 -7.54
C VAL A 89 -1.39 1.81 -8.74
N SER A 90 -2.53 1.21 -9.10
CA SER A 90 -3.35 1.71 -10.20
C SER A 90 -3.91 3.10 -9.89
N ARG A 91 -4.29 3.84 -10.93
CA ARG A 91 -4.94 5.14 -10.73
C ARG A 91 -6.23 5.04 -9.93
N GLU A 92 -7.01 4.00 -10.16
CA GLU A 92 -8.23 3.72 -9.41
C GLU A 92 -7.96 3.48 -7.93
N ASP A 93 -6.94 2.68 -7.64
CA ASP A 93 -6.56 2.34 -6.26
C ASP A 93 -5.77 3.47 -5.58
N SER A 94 -5.12 4.35 -6.33
CA SER A 94 -4.36 5.49 -5.79
C SER A 94 -5.23 6.47 -5.00
N SER A 95 -6.52 6.54 -5.30
CA SER A 95 -7.47 7.39 -4.56
C SER A 95 -7.92 6.79 -3.25
N ARG A 96 -7.63 5.52 -2.99
CA ARG A 96 -8.00 4.86 -1.74
C ARG A 96 -7.12 5.32 -0.59
N PRO A 97 -7.71 5.47 0.61
CA PRO A 97 -6.94 5.79 1.81
C PRO A 97 -5.84 4.76 2.06
N GLY A 98 -4.62 5.25 2.29
CA GLY A 98 -3.48 4.40 2.58
C GLY A 98 -2.89 3.64 1.40
N ALA A 99 -3.32 3.90 0.17
CA ALA A 99 -2.84 3.19 -1.03
C ALA A 99 -1.31 3.23 -1.18
N HIS A 100 -0.68 4.34 -0.83
CA HIS A 100 0.76 4.54 -0.94
C HIS A 100 1.52 4.34 0.38
N VAL A 101 0.82 4.03 1.46
CA VAL A 101 1.45 3.77 2.77
C VAL A 101 2.12 2.40 2.76
N THR A 102 3.34 2.34 3.25
CA THR A 102 4.11 1.10 3.40
C THR A 102 3.85 0.49 4.77
N VAL A 103 3.19 -0.65 4.80
CA VAL A 103 2.87 -1.38 6.03
C VAL A 103 3.17 -2.86 5.89
N LYS A 104 3.40 -3.54 7.01
CA LYS A 104 3.66 -4.98 7.08
C LYS A 104 2.46 -5.78 7.59
N LYS A 105 1.36 -5.12 7.87
CA LYS A 105 0.18 -5.70 8.50
C LYS A 105 -1.06 -5.50 7.66
N ILE A 106 -1.87 -6.56 7.58
CA ILE A 106 -3.18 -6.54 6.90
C ILE A 106 -4.31 -6.73 7.88
N PHE A 107 -5.45 -6.14 7.52
CA PHE A 107 -6.76 -6.43 8.09
C PHE A 107 -7.45 -7.46 7.22
N VAL A 108 -8.00 -8.50 7.84
CA VAL A 108 -8.78 -9.56 7.17
C VAL A 108 -10.17 -9.58 7.74
N GLY A 109 -11.16 -9.12 6.97
CA GLY A 109 -12.56 -9.07 7.38
C GLY A 109 -13.40 -10.15 6.73
N GLY A 110 -14.55 -10.44 7.31
CA GLY A 110 -15.48 -11.44 6.78
C GLY A 110 -15.15 -12.89 7.14
N ILE A 111 -14.26 -13.11 8.09
CA ILE A 111 -14.01 -14.44 8.65
C ILE A 111 -15.16 -14.85 9.58
N LYS A 112 -15.36 -16.14 9.74
CA LYS A 112 -16.41 -16.72 10.57
C LYS A 112 -15.82 -17.34 11.85
N GLU A 113 -16.68 -17.78 12.75
CA GLU A 113 -16.28 -18.39 14.02
C GLU A 113 -15.47 -19.68 13.82
N ASP A 114 -15.63 -20.36 12.71
CA ASP A 114 -14.89 -21.56 12.35
C ASP A 114 -13.48 -21.30 11.80
N THR A 115 -13.13 -20.04 11.56
CA THR A 115 -11.80 -19.66 11.05
C THR A 115 -10.80 -19.60 12.21
N GLU A 116 -9.76 -20.41 12.09
CA GLU A 116 -8.70 -20.53 13.09
C GLU A 116 -7.38 -19.92 12.58
N ASP A 117 -6.42 -19.75 13.48
CA ASP A 117 -5.07 -19.29 13.18
C ASP A 117 -4.43 -20.09 12.03
N SER A 118 -4.57 -21.42 12.08
CA SER A 118 -4.04 -22.31 11.05
C SER A 118 -4.59 -22.04 9.66
N HIS A 119 -5.85 -21.69 9.51
CA HIS A 119 -6.45 -21.34 8.22
C HIS A 119 -5.83 -20.08 7.64
N LEU A 120 -5.62 -19.06 8.47
CA LEU A 120 -4.99 -17.80 8.07
C LEU A 120 -3.52 -18.01 7.70
N ARG A 121 -2.81 -18.78 8.51
CA ARG A 121 -1.40 -19.08 8.30
C ARG A 121 -1.18 -19.85 7.00
N ASP A 122 -1.90 -20.93 6.80
CA ASP A 122 -1.77 -21.80 5.61
C ASP A 122 -2.08 -21.04 4.32
N TYR A 123 -3.03 -20.13 4.36
CA TYR A 123 -3.39 -19.35 3.19
C TYR A 123 -2.41 -18.20 2.92
N PHE A 124 -2.12 -17.37 3.91
CA PHE A 124 -1.32 -16.16 3.72
C PHE A 124 0.19 -16.41 3.65
N GLU A 125 0.64 -17.54 4.12
CA GLU A 125 2.06 -17.94 4.08
C GLU A 125 2.63 -17.98 2.65
N GLN A 126 1.81 -18.23 1.66
CA GLN A 126 2.21 -18.20 0.24
C GLN A 126 2.68 -16.81 -0.23
N PHE A 127 2.30 -15.76 0.44
CA PHE A 127 2.66 -14.38 0.06
C PHE A 127 3.92 -13.87 0.75
N GLY A 128 4.30 -14.44 1.86
CA GLY A 128 5.47 -14.06 2.61
C GLY A 128 5.49 -14.66 4.01
N LYS A 129 6.57 -14.41 4.73
CA LYS A 129 6.75 -14.91 6.08
C LYS A 129 5.85 -14.17 7.06
N ILE A 130 5.02 -14.92 7.77
CA ILE A 130 4.12 -14.39 8.79
C ILE A 130 4.85 -14.31 10.13
N GLU A 131 4.76 -13.16 10.77
CA GLU A 131 5.29 -12.93 12.12
C GLU A 131 4.22 -13.12 13.20
N VAL A 132 3.04 -12.51 13.01
CA VAL A 132 1.96 -12.52 14.01
C VAL A 132 0.61 -12.68 13.31
N ILE A 133 -0.27 -13.47 13.94
CA ILE A 133 -1.69 -13.57 13.57
C ILE A 133 -2.52 -13.26 14.81
N ASP A 134 -3.39 -12.28 14.72
CA ASP A 134 -4.32 -11.89 15.78
C ASP A 134 -5.76 -12.02 15.28
N ILE A 135 -6.45 -13.07 15.72
CA ILE A 135 -7.90 -13.18 15.50
C ILE A 135 -8.60 -12.39 16.62
N MET A 136 -9.35 -11.38 16.22
CA MET A 136 -9.96 -10.48 17.19
C MET A 136 -11.18 -11.11 17.85
N THR A 137 -11.24 -11.02 19.15
CA THR A 137 -12.33 -11.53 19.98
C THR A 137 -12.94 -10.41 20.82
N ASP A 138 -14.21 -10.56 21.15
CA ASP A 138 -14.88 -9.67 22.09
C ASP A 138 -14.34 -9.90 23.50
N ARG A 139 -13.95 -8.83 24.17
CA ARG A 139 -13.35 -8.91 25.52
C ARG A 139 -14.31 -9.43 26.59
N THR A 140 -15.60 -9.21 26.38
CA THR A 140 -16.62 -9.58 27.36
C THR A 140 -17.12 -11.02 27.15
N SER A 141 -17.44 -11.38 25.90
CA SER A 141 -18.03 -12.69 25.58
C SER A 141 -17.00 -13.74 25.14
N GLY A 142 -15.79 -13.32 24.76
CA GLY A 142 -14.78 -14.19 24.15
C GLY A 142 -15.09 -14.67 22.74
N LYS A 143 -16.19 -14.23 22.16
CA LYS A 143 -16.58 -14.59 20.79
C LYS A 143 -15.73 -13.88 19.76
N LYS A 144 -15.47 -14.55 18.63
CA LYS A 144 -14.75 -13.97 17.49
C LYS A 144 -15.57 -12.84 16.88
N ARG A 145 -14.89 -11.72 16.57
CA ARG A 145 -15.53 -10.51 16.04
C ARG A 145 -15.69 -10.51 14.53
N GLY A 146 -15.19 -11.53 13.82
CA GLY A 146 -15.30 -11.67 12.39
C GLY A 146 -14.16 -11.02 11.60
N PHE A 147 -13.08 -10.62 12.26
CA PHE A 147 -11.90 -10.08 11.61
C PHE A 147 -10.61 -10.43 12.35
N ALA A 148 -9.51 -10.34 11.63
CA ALA A 148 -8.18 -10.64 12.14
C ALA A 148 -7.15 -9.68 11.56
N PHE A 149 -5.97 -9.65 12.19
CA PHE A 149 -4.79 -8.98 11.67
C PHE A 149 -3.69 -9.99 11.42
N VAL A 150 -3.01 -9.86 10.31
CA VAL A 150 -1.82 -10.66 9.97
C VAL A 150 -0.65 -9.74 9.73
N THR A 151 0.45 -9.96 10.44
CA THR A 151 1.69 -9.20 10.29
C THR A 151 2.73 -10.04 9.59
N PHE A 152 3.32 -9.48 8.55
CA PHE A 152 4.40 -10.09 7.76
C PHE A 152 5.76 -9.46 8.11
N ASP A 153 6.83 -10.12 7.71
CA ASP A 153 8.20 -9.61 7.88
C ASP A 153 8.56 -8.50 6.88
N ASP A 154 7.82 -8.40 5.77
CA ASP A 154 8.08 -7.45 4.70
C ASP A 154 6.78 -6.85 4.13
N HIS A 155 6.86 -5.60 3.69
CA HIS A 155 5.71 -4.88 3.10
C HIS A 155 5.26 -5.45 1.76
N ASP A 156 6.15 -6.11 0.99
CA ASP A 156 5.80 -6.62 -0.34
C ASP A 156 4.72 -7.70 -0.28
N ALA A 157 4.72 -8.53 0.77
CA ALA A 157 3.65 -9.50 1.00
C ALA A 157 2.29 -8.80 1.09
N VAL A 158 2.22 -7.71 1.84
CA VAL A 158 1.00 -6.89 1.98
C VAL A 158 0.59 -6.29 0.64
N ASP A 159 1.53 -5.73 -0.10
CA ASP A 159 1.26 -5.11 -1.41
C ASP A 159 0.72 -6.12 -2.42
N ARG A 160 1.27 -7.34 -2.44
CA ARG A 160 0.77 -8.44 -3.29
C ARG A 160 -0.64 -8.87 -2.92
N ILE A 161 -0.93 -8.95 -1.63
CA ILE A 161 -2.23 -9.39 -1.13
C ILE A 161 -3.31 -8.37 -1.45
N VAL A 162 -3.08 -7.09 -1.21
CA VAL A 162 -4.10 -6.05 -1.35
C VAL A 162 -4.44 -5.70 -2.80
N ILE A 163 -3.60 -6.08 -3.77
CA ILE A 163 -3.93 -6.01 -5.20
C ILE A 163 -5.19 -6.83 -5.50
N GLN A 164 -5.33 -7.98 -4.86
CA GLN A 164 -6.56 -8.78 -4.84
C GLN A 164 -7.39 -8.36 -3.62
N LYS A 165 -8.48 -7.68 -3.81
CA LYS A 165 -9.31 -7.17 -2.70
C LYS A 165 -9.95 -8.26 -1.86
N TYR A 166 -10.33 -9.37 -2.49
CA TYR A 166 -11.03 -10.48 -1.90
C TYR A 166 -10.23 -11.75 -2.02
N HIS A 167 -10.22 -12.50 -0.93
CA HIS A 167 -9.54 -13.78 -0.86
C HIS A 167 -10.52 -14.81 -0.30
N THR A 168 -10.53 -15.99 -0.88
CA THR A 168 -11.33 -17.11 -0.36
C THR A 168 -10.48 -17.91 0.62
N LEU A 169 -10.93 -17.92 1.88
CA LEU A 169 -10.23 -18.53 2.98
C LEU A 169 -11.23 -19.35 3.80
N ASN A 170 -10.91 -20.64 4.04
CA ASN A 170 -11.81 -21.55 4.75
C ASN A 170 -13.25 -21.54 4.19
N GLY A 171 -13.40 -21.45 2.87
CA GLY A 171 -14.69 -21.38 2.20
C GLY A 171 -15.42 -20.04 2.30
N HIS A 172 -14.82 -19.03 2.94
CA HIS A 172 -15.40 -17.70 3.10
C HIS A 172 -14.67 -16.69 2.23
N ASN A 173 -15.43 -15.79 1.62
CA ASN A 173 -14.86 -14.68 0.86
C ASN A 173 -14.53 -13.53 1.82
N CYS A 174 -13.24 -13.30 2.00
CA CYS A 174 -12.72 -12.32 2.95
C CYS A 174 -12.25 -11.06 2.24
N GLU A 175 -12.52 -9.91 2.83
CA GLU A 175 -11.99 -8.62 2.40
C GLU A 175 -10.65 -8.37 3.09
N VAL A 176 -9.64 -7.98 2.31
CA VAL A 176 -8.30 -7.73 2.82
C VAL A 176 -7.86 -6.31 2.50
N ARG A 177 -7.34 -5.62 3.50
CA ARG A 177 -6.85 -4.24 3.39
C ARG A 177 -5.56 -4.06 4.18
N LYS A 178 -4.81 -3.00 3.85
CA LYS A 178 -3.71 -2.53 4.70
C LYS A 178 -4.24 -2.12 6.06
N ALA A 179 -3.61 -2.62 7.13
CA ALA A 179 -3.91 -2.18 8.48
C ALA A 179 -3.14 -0.89 8.77
N LEU A 180 -3.87 0.21 8.96
CA LEU A 180 -3.30 1.52 9.22
C LEU A 180 -3.35 1.84 10.72
N SER A 181 -2.28 2.42 11.26
CA SER A 181 -2.29 2.99 12.61
C SER A 181 -3.18 4.26 12.65
N ARG A 182 -3.53 4.70 13.85
CA ARG A 182 -4.27 5.97 14.01
C ARG A 182 -3.54 7.14 13.37
N GLN A 183 -2.24 7.21 13.53
CA GLN A 183 -1.41 8.25 12.97
C GLN A 183 -1.39 8.19 11.44
N GLU A 184 -1.26 7.00 10.87
CA GLU A 184 -1.32 6.78 9.43
C GLU A 184 -2.70 7.13 8.86
N MET A 185 -3.77 6.79 9.55
CA MET A 185 -5.13 7.18 9.18
C MET A 185 -5.31 8.70 9.15
N GLN A 186 -4.78 9.42 10.11
CA GLN A 186 -4.82 10.89 10.15
C GLN A 186 -4.01 11.51 9.02
N THR A 187 -2.82 10.98 8.76
CA THR A 187 -1.92 11.48 7.71
C THR A 187 -2.49 11.25 6.30
N THR A 188 -3.21 10.16 6.11
CA THR A 188 -3.83 9.80 4.81
C THR A 188 -5.25 10.31 4.63
N GLY A 189 -5.79 11.05 5.62
CA GLY A 189 -7.15 11.56 5.58
C GLY A 189 -8.25 10.52 5.89
N VAL A 190 -7.86 9.34 6.38
CA VAL A 190 -8.82 8.31 6.83
C VAL A 190 -9.21 8.61 8.27
N GLY A 191 -10.41 9.16 8.47
CA GLY A 191 -10.96 9.36 9.81
C GLY A 191 -11.62 8.09 10.34
N MET A 192 -11.43 7.78 11.62
CA MET A 192 -12.31 6.84 12.31
C MET A 192 -13.69 7.49 12.43
N ARG A 193 -14.68 6.93 11.77
CA ARG A 193 -16.06 7.26 12.04
C ARG A 193 -16.37 6.77 13.46
N GLY A 194 -16.52 7.69 14.38
CA GLY A 194 -17.02 7.40 15.71
C GLY A 194 -18.39 6.74 15.61
N GLY A 195 -18.41 5.43 15.58
CA GLY A 195 -19.65 4.67 15.65
C GLY A 195 -20.19 4.74 17.06
N ARG A 196 -21.33 5.34 17.24
CA ARG A 196 -22.15 5.14 18.42
C ARG A 196 -22.62 3.68 18.39
N GLY A 197 -22.16 2.90 19.31
CA GLY A 197 -22.70 1.57 19.56
C GLY A 197 -21.85 0.42 19.03
N GLY A 198 -21.21 -0.25 19.94
CA GLY A 198 -20.85 -1.65 20.01
C GLY A 198 -20.53 -2.40 18.71
N GLY A 199 -19.33 -2.38 18.29
CA GLY A 199 -18.87 -3.17 17.18
C GLY A 199 -17.92 -2.36 16.31
N GLY A 200 -16.68 -2.27 16.75
CA GLY A 200 -15.66 -1.59 15.96
C GLY A 200 -15.48 -2.29 14.62
N ASN A 201 -16.08 -1.74 13.60
CA ASN A 201 -15.86 -2.20 12.24
C ASN A 201 -14.52 -1.65 11.76
N TYR A 202 -13.48 -2.34 12.14
CA TYR A 202 -12.14 -2.08 11.62
C TYR A 202 -12.13 -2.41 10.14
N GLY A 203 -12.34 -1.45 9.31
CA GLY A 203 -12.27 -1.66 7.88
C GLY A 203 -13.55 -1.32 7.11
N ARG A 204 -14.63 -1.01 7.78
CA ARG A 204 -15.81 -0.50 7.11
C ARG A 204 -15.96 0.99 7.39
N GLY A 205 -15.16 1.75 6.82
CA GLY A 205 -15.26 3.16 7.02
C GLY A 205 -14.20 3.91 6.27
N GLY A 206 -14.25 3.77 5.00
CA GLY A 206 -13.73 4.83 4.14
C GLY A 206 -14.59 6.05 4.31
N GLY A 207 -14.66 6.56 5.54
CA GLY A 207 -15.25 7.85 5.77
C GLY A 207 -14.17 8.88 5.51
N TYR A 208 -14.18 9.48 4.35
CA TYR A 208 -13.44 10.69 4.11
C TYR A 208 -14.01 11.76 5.02
N GLY A 209 -13.39 11.96 6.16
CA GLY A 209 -13.61 13.14 6.95
C GLY A 209 -13.01 14.30 6.20
N GLY A 210 -13.80 14.94 5.37
CA GLY A 210 -13.44 16.23 4.84
C GLY A 210 -13.27 17.16 6.02
N ASN A 211 -12.02 17.42 6.39
CA ASN A 211 -11.73 18.54 7.26
C ASN A 211 -11.86 19.80 6.43
N SER A 212 -13.08 20.31 6.33
CA SER A 212 -13.28 21.72 6.07
C SER A 212 -12.84 22.45 7.31
N GLY A 213 -11.57 22.75 7.37
CA GLY A 213 -11.03 23.71 8.30
C GLY A 213 -11.68 25.05 8.01
N GLY A 214 -12.75 25.31 8.71
CA GLY A 214 -13.31 26.63 8.79
C GLY A 214 -12.28 27.56 9.37
N GLY A 215 -11.64 28.33 8.52
CA GLY A 215 -10.87 29.47 8.94
C GLY A 215 -11.81 30.49 9.56
N GLY A 216 -11.94 30.44 10.85
CA GLY A 216 -12.54 31.52 11.63
C GLY A 216 -11.59 32.70 11.58
N GLY A 217 -11.78 33.57 10.61
CA GLY A 217 -11.17 34.88 10.60
C GLY A 217 -11.78 35.70 11.70
N GLY A 218 -11.13 35.71 12.84
CA GLY A 218 -11.40 36.71 13.89
C GLY A 218 -10.80 38.03 13.48
N TYR A 219 -11.58 38.88 12.90
CA TYR A 219 -11.30 40.30 12.85
C TYR A 219 -11.55 40.91 14.23
N GLY A 220 -10.53 40.96 15.04
CA GLY A 220 -10.49 41.79 16.21
C GLY A 220 -10.02 43.19 15.83
N GLY A 221 -10.95 44.04 15.51
CA GLY A 221 -10.69 45.48 15.44
C GLY A 221 -10.41 45.99 16.82
N GLY A 222 -9.24 46.55 16.99
CA GLY A 222 -8.84 47.35 18.14
C GLY A 222 -8.38 48.72 17.68
N SER A 223 -9.32 49.59 17.54
CA SER A 223 -9.11 51.02 17.47
C SER A 223 -8.57 51.53 18.81
N GLY A 224 -7.65 52.46 18.78
CA GLY A 224 -7.50 53.33 19.90
C GLY A 224 -6.10 53.87 20.17
N GLY A 225 -5.80 55.00 19.65
CA GLY A 225 -5.58 56.16 20.49
C GLY A 225 -4.14 56.49 20.84
N ARG A 226 -3.59 57.38 20.07
CA ARG A 226 -3.15 58.72 20.44
C ARG A 226 -2.01 58.88 21.47
N ARG A 227 -1.03 59.67 20.94
CA ARG A 227 -0.31 60.79 21.63
C ARG A 227 0.84 60.32 22.54
N PHE A 228 1.95 60.72 22.28
CA PHE A 228 2.78 61.93 22.14
C PHE A 228 4.10 61.55 21.53
#